data_e507421259690f5e0e47e6189313c39c
#
_entry.id   e507421259690f5e0e47e6189313c39c
#
_cell.length_a   1.000
_cell.length_b   1.000
_cell.length_c   1.000
_cell.angle_alpha   90.00
_cell.angle_beta   90.00
_cell.angle_gamma   90.00
#
_symmetry.space_group_name_H-M   'P 1'
#
loop_
_entity.id
_entity.type
_entity.pdbx_description
1 polymer ?
#
loop_
_entity_poly.entity_id
_entity_poly.type
_entity_poly.pdbx_seq_one_letter_code
_entity_poly.pdbx_strand_id
1 'polypeptide(L)'
;MINLHPALPDGPKGTWREVIKDVIKHQFLSTGTMMHLVTEDVDRGPCVTFSECDLRDLWVAYKAGNLEASDLFNQIRARQFSQEPVLMFETISSIADGKIDLDELTYLHNGVAMPLPKCLTESVSMHLG
;
A
#
# COMPACT_ATOMS: atom_id res chain seq x y z
N MET A 1 -2.51 -17.22 -5.89
CA MET A 1 -1.25 -16.66 -5.37
C MET A 1 -1.46 -15.18 -5.04
N ILE A 2 -0.88 -14.71 -3.96
CA ILE A 2 -0.96 -13.31 -3.52
C ILE A 2 0.43 -12.67 -3.61
N ASN A 3 0.50 -11.40 -4.02
CA ASN A 3 1.76 -10.69 -4.19
C ASN A 3 1.65 -9.26 -3.64
N LEU A 4 2.80 -8.69 -3.32
CA LEU A 4 2.91 -7.33 -2.78
C LEU A 4 3.33 -6.36 -3.89
N HIS A 5 2.74 -5.15 -3.88
CA HIS A 5 3.07 -4.10 -4.83
C HIS A 5 3.14 -2.75 -4.11
N PRO A 6 4.21 -1.96 -4.28
CA PRO A 6 4.40 -0.69 -3.56
C PRO A 6 3.64 0.47 -4.21
N ALA A 7 2.33 0.37 -4.25
CA ALA A 7 1.43 1.41 -4.75
C ALA A 7 0.05 1.24 -4.14
N LEU A 8 -0.77 2.30 -4.18
CA LEU A 8 -2.18 2.24 -3.83
C LEU A 8 -2.98 1.61 -4.99
N PRO A 9 -4.15 1.00 -4.72
CA PRO A 9 -4.94 0.31 -5.76
C PRO A 9 -5.25 1.17 -6.99
N ASP A 10 -5.56 2.45 -6.78
CA ASP A 10 -5.87 3.40 -7.86
C ASP A 10 -4.70 4.34 -8.15
N GLY A 11 -3.54 4.05 -7.60
CA GLY A 11 -2.35 4.88 -7.74
C GLY A 11 -1.53 4.55 -8.98
N PRO A 12 -0.34 5.13 -9.07
CA PRO A 12 0.59 4.88 -10.17
C PRO A 12 0.93 3.40 -10.32
N LYS A 13 1.22 2.99 -11.54
CA LYS A 13 1.56 1.60 -11.90
C LYS A 13 3.02 1.51 -12.35
N GLY A 14 3.53 0.29 -12.39
CA GLY A 14 4.89 0.01 -12.84
C GLY A 14 5.77 -0.46 -11.69
N THR A 15 7.10 -0.34 -11.86
CA THR A 15 8.07 -0.70 -10.83
C THR A 15 7.98 0.26 -9.66
N TRP A 16 8.57 -0.11 -8.52
CA TRP A 16 8.57 0.77 -7.35
C TRP A 16 9.24 2.14 -7.66
N ARG A 17 10.25 2.15 -8.53
CA ARG A 17 10.90 3.39 -8.95
C ARG A 17 9.98 4.26 -9.78
N GLU A 18 9.28 3.66 -10.72
CA GLU A 18 8.30 4.37 -11.56
C GLU A 18 7.16 4.94 -10.73
N VAL A 19 6.68 4.16 -9.76
CA VAL A 19 5.63 4.63 -8.84
C VAL A 19 6.07 5.87 -8.08
N ILE A 20 7.28 5.85 -7.49
CA ILE A 20 7.79 7.01 -6.73
C ILE A 20 7.99 8.21 -7.64
N LYS A 21 8.53 8.01 -8.85
CA LYS A 21 8.69 9.09 -9.83
C LYS A 21 7.35 9.75 -10.17
N ASP A 22 6.30 8.95 -10.34
CA ASP A 22 4.96 9.47 -10.61
C ASP A 22 4.38 10.21 -9.41
N VAL A 23 4.59 9.70 -8.21
CA VAL A 23 4.18 10.37 -6.96
C VAL A 23 4.81 11.76 -6.88
N ILE A 24 6.09 11.87 -7.17
CA ILE A 24 6.82 13.14 -7.14
C ILE A 24 6.36 14.04 -8.27
N LYS A 25 6.25 13.52 -9.50
CA LYS A 25 5.84 14.29 -10.67
C LYS A 25 4.48 14.95 -10.49
N HIS A 26 3.52 14.22 -9.94
CA HIS A 26 2.16 14.71 -9.74
C HIS A 26 1.93 15.29 -8.35
N GLN A 27 2.95 15.33 -7.50
CA GLN A 27 2.90 15.86 -6.14
C GLN A 27 1.76 15.24 -5.32
N PHE A 28 1.64 13.91 -5.39
CA PHE A 28 0.63 13.20 -4.60
C PHE A 28 0.93 13.32 -3.10
N LEU A 29 -0.12 13.52 -2.32
CA LEU A 29 -0.02 13.73 -0.88
C LEU A 29 0.08 12.42 -0.09
N SER A 30 -0.11 11.29 -0.76
CA SER A 30 0.00 9.97 -0.14
C SER A 30 0.51 8.97 -1.16
N THR A 31 1.04 7.88 -0.64
CA THR A 31 1.38 6.68 -1.38
C THR A 31 1.01 5.47 -0.54
N GLY A 32 1.41 4.29 -0.91
CA GLY A 32 1.14 3.12 -0.10
C GLY A 32 1.66 1.83 -0.69
N THR A 33 1.16 0.75 -0.13
CA THR A 33 1.45 -0.61 -0.58
C THR A 33 0.15 -1.40 -0.62
N MET A 34 0.11 -2.43 -1.45
CA MET A 34 -1.05 -3.31 -1.53
C MET A 34 -0.62 -4.76 -1.71
N MET A 35 -1.51 -5.66 -1.28
CA MET A 35 -1.44 -7.07 -1.61
C MET A 35 -2.53 -7.34 -2.66
N HIS A 36 -2.17 -8.05 -3.71
CA HIS A 36 -3.11 -8.37 -4.79
C HIS A 36 -3.00 -9.83 -5.19
N LEU A 37 -4.07 -10.35 -5.78
CA LEU A 37 -4.04 -11.69 -6.36
C LEU A 37 -3.26 -11.65 -7.68
N VAL A 38 -2.51 -12.72 -7.93
CA VAL A 38 -1.84 -12.94 -9.20
C VAL A 38 -2.73 -13.86 -10.03
N THR A 39 -3.03 -13.44 -11.27
CA THR A 39 -3.82 -14.22 -12.21
C THR A 39 -2.98 -14.50 -13.45
N GLU A 40 -3.36 -15.52 -14.22
CA GLU A 40 -2.62 -15.92 -15.42
C GLU A 40 -2.64 -14.85 -16.53
N ASP A 41 -3.72 -14.08 -16.58
CA ASP A 41 -3.97 -13.16 -17.69
C ASP A 41 -3.50 -11.74 -17.45
N VAL A 42 -3.19 -11.40 -16.20
CA VAL A 42 -2.77 -10.04 -15.83
C VAL A 42 -1.66 -10.11 -14.79
N ASP A 43 -0.72 -9.17 -14.86
CA ASP A 43 0.38 -9.08 -13.90
C ASP A 43 -0.13 -8.80 -12.49
N ARG A 44 -1.27 -8.12 -12.39
CA ARG A 44 -1.87 -7.74 -11.14
C ARG A 44 -3.37 -7.96 -11.19
N GLY A 45 -3.83 -8.94 -10.40
CA GLY A 45 -5.24 -9.21 -10.23
C GLY A 45 -5.88 -8.30 -9.20
N PRO A 46 -7.06 -8.66 -8.66
CA PRO A 46 -7.78 -7.85 -7.69
C PRO A 46 -6.94 -7.53 -6.45
N CYS A 47 -7.06 -6.31 -5.95
CA CYS A 47 -6.44 -5.89 -4.71
C CYS A 47 -7.15 -6.58 -3.53
N VAL A 48 -6.38 -7.15 -2.61
CA VAL A 48 -6.90 -7.82 -1.42
C VAL A 48 -6.89 -6.87 -0.22
N THR A 49 -5.73 -6.26 0.04
CA THR A 49 -5.54 -5.30 1.12
C THR A 49 -4.62 -4.18 0.66
N PHE A 50 -4.69 -3.06 1.35
CA PHE A 50 -3.76 -1.96 1.11
C PHE A 50 -3.54 -1.16 2.39
N SER A 51 -2.42 -0.43 2.41
CA SER A 51 -2.09 0.53 3.46
C SER A 51 -1.62 1.82 2.79
N GLU A 52 -2.15 2.94 3.26
CA GLU A 52 -1.82 4.27 2.76
C GLU A 52 -0.88 4.97 3.73
N CYS A 53 0.11 5.69 3.22
CA CYS A 53 0.97 6.53 4.05
C CYS A 53 0.94 7.98 3.58
N ASP A 54 0.87 8.89 4.56
CA ASP A 54 0.80 10.34 4.34
C ASP A 54 2.20 10.87 4.01
N LEU A 55 2.28 11.70 2.99
CA LEU A 55 3.53 12.33 2.53
C LEU A 55 3.56 13.85 2.74
N ARG A 56 2.52 14.42 3.35
CA ARG A 56 2.40 15.88 3.44
C ARG A 56 3.58 16.53 4.17
N ASP A 57 4.08 15.91 5.21
CA ASP A 57 5.24 16.42 5.95
C ASP A 57 6.50 16.46 5.08
N LEU A 58 6.69 15.48 4.22
CA LEU A 58 7.82 15.45 3.30
C LEU A 58 7.73 16.57 2.27
N TRP A 59 6.52 16.84 1.76
CA TRP A 59 6.31 17.94 0.83
C TRP A 59 6.56 19.29 1.47
N VAL A 60 6.14 19.48 2.73
CA VAL A 60 6.41 20.72 3.47
C VAL A 60 7.93 20.93 3.60
N ALA A 61 8.66 19.89 4.02
CA ALA A 61 10.12 19.96 4.18
C ALA A 61 10.82 20.22 2.84
N TYR A 62 10.38 19.56 1.77
CA TYR A 62 10.95 19.73 0.43
C TYR A 62 10.74 21.16 -0.10
N LYS A 63 9.53 21.67 0.02
CA LYS A 63 9.20 23.03 -0.45
C LYS A 63 9.88 24.13 0.37
N ALA A 64 10.18 23.85 1.64
CA ALA A 64 10.91 24.74 2.51
C ALA A 64 12.44 24.72 2.27
N GLY A 65 12.93 23.84 1.38
CA GLY A 65 14.34 23.70 1.09
C GLY A 65 15.12 22.84 2.09
N ASN A 66 14.43 22.11 2.96
CA ASN A 66 15.05 21.26 3.99
C ASN A 66 15.34 19.83 3.51
N LEU A 67 14.83 19.47 2.32
CA LEU A 67 15.12 18.18 1.67
C LEU A 67 15.50 18.42 0.23
N GLU A 68 16.50 17.69 -0.25
CA GLU A 68 16.84 17.65 -1.67
C GLU A 68 15.94 16.61 -2.38
N ALA A 69 15.91 16.66 -3.71
CA ALA A 69 15.09 15.74 -4.51
C ALA A 69 15.42 14.28 -4.26
N SER A 70 16.73 13.97 -4.11
CA SER A 70 17.18 12.61 -3.80
C SER A 70 16.73 12.15 -2.43
N ASP A 71 16.71 13.04 -1.44
CA ASP A 71 16.23 12.73 -0.09
C ASP A 71 14.74 12.48 -0.09
N LEU A 72 13.97 13.29 -0.82
CA LEU A 72 12.53 13.11 -0.97
C LEU A 72 12.22 11.72 -1.54
N PHE A 73 12.90 11.34 -2.62
CA PHE A 73 12.74 10.03 -3.24
C PHE A 73 13.01 8.90 -2.23
N ASN A 74 14.15 8.99 -1.53
CA ASN A 74 14.57 7.96 -0.58
C ASN A 74 13.63 7.87 0.62
N GLN A 75 13.11 8.99 1.10
CA GLN A 75 12.17 9.04 2.23
C GLN A 75 10.82 8.41 1.84
N ILE A 76 10.34 8.68 0.64
CA ILE A 76 9.11 8.06 0.13
C ILE A 76 9.29 6.54 0.07
N ARG A 77 10.41 6.09 -0.50
CA ARG A 77 10.70 4.65 -0.59
C ARG A 77 10.78 4.01 0.79
N ALA A 78 11.44 4.66 1.74
CA ALA A 78 11.56 4.15 3.11
C ALA A 78 10.19 3.97 3.77
N ARG A 79 9.27 4.89 3.55
CA ARG A 79 7.90 4.79 4.10
C ARG A 79 7.12 3.65 3.47
N GLN A 80 7.20 3.47 2.16
CA GLN A 80 6.58 2.33 1.48
C GLN A 80 7.16 1.02 2.00
N PHE A 81 8.48 0.93 2.03
CA PHE A 81 9.19 -0.29 2.40
C PHE A 81 8.88 -0.72 3.84
N SER A 82 8.77 0.24 4.77
CA SER A 82 8.47 -0.05 6.17
C SER A 82 7.09 -0.70 6.36
N GLN A 83 6.14 -0.42 5.47
CA GLN A 83 4.79 -0.96 5.54
C GLN A 83 4.68 -2.40 5.00
N GLU A 84 5.58 -2.77 4.10
CA GLU A 84 5.48 -4.04 3.35
C GLU A 84 5.39 -5.27 4.25
N PRO A 85 6.31 -5.51 5.22
CA PRO A 85 6.24 -6.71 6.05
C PRO A 85 5.01 -6.73 6.97
N VAL A 86 4.60 -5.57 7.48
CA VAL A 86 3.44 -5.48 8.36
C VAL A 86 2.16 -5.76 7.59
N LEU A 87 2.01 -5.16 6.41
CA LEU A 87 0.84 -5.40 5.55
C LEU A 87 0.76 -6.86 5.14
N MET A 88 1.88 -7.45 4.76
CA MET A 88 1.95 -8.87 4.39
C MET A 88 1.52 -9.77 5.54
N PHE A 89 2.06 -9.54 6.72
CA PHE A 89 1.74 -10.33 7.92
C PHE A 89 0.25 -10.23 8.27
N GLU A 90 -0.28 -9.01 8.32
CA GLU A 90 -1.70 -8.77 8.64
C GLU A 90 -2.63 -9.43 7.62
N THR A 91 -2.28 -9.37 6.35
CA THR A 91 -3.08 -9.95 5.27
C THR A 91 -3.09 -11.46 5.35
N ILE A 92 -1.93 -12.08 5.50
CA ILE A 92 -1.80 -13.54 5.58
C ILE A 92 -2.51 -14.06 6.83
N SER A 93 -2.36 -13.37 7.96
CA SER A 93 -3.04 -13.73 9.20
C SER A 93 -4.56 -13.67 9.05
N SER A 94 -5.08 -12.64 8.39
CA SER A 94 -6.51 -12.49 8.14
C SER A 94 -7.07 -13.58 7.23
N ILE A 95 -6.29 -14.00 6.24
CA ILE A 95 -6.67 -15.12 5.36
C ILE A 95 -6.70 -16.42 6.17
N ALA A 96 -5.67 -16.68 6.96
CA ALA A 96 -5.56 -17.88 7.77
C ALA A 96 -6.68 -17.96 8.82
N ASP A 97 -7.09 -16.84 9.38
CA ASP A 97 -8.16 -16.75 10.38
C ASP A 97 -9.57 -16.78 9.76
N GLY A 98 -9.68 -16.87 8.45
CA GLY A 98 -10.97 -16.86 7.75
C GLY A 98 -11.64 -15.50 7.69
N LYS A 99 -10.94 -14.42 8.02
CA LYS A 99 -11.48 -13.05 7.97
C LYS A 99 -11.47 -12.47 6.56
N ILE A 100 -10.63 -13.00 5.69
CA ILE A 100 -10.58 -12.68 4.27
C ILE A 100 -10.83 -13.96 3.49
N ASP A 101 -11.79 -13.90 2.57
CA ASP A 101 -12.14 -15.01 1.68
C ASP A 101 -11.70 -14.65 0.27
N LEU A 102 -10.68 -15.33 -0.23
CA LEU A 102 -10.12 -15.05 -1.56
C LEU A 102 -10.97 -15.60 -2.69
N ASP A 103 -11.80 -16.60 -2.43
CA ASP A 103 -12.71 -17.17 -3.45
C ASP A 103 -13.89 -16.23 -3.71
N GLU A 104 -14.47 -15.71 -2.63
CA GLU A 104 -15.60 -14.79 -2.70
C GLU A 104 -15.17 -13.33 -2.87
N LEU A 105 -13.89 -13.02 -2.70
CA LEU A 105 -13.33 -11.67 -2.74
C LEU A 105 -13.99 -10.74 -1.72
N THR A 106 -14.10 -11.22 -0.48
CA THR A 106 -14.74 -10.50 0.62
C THR A 106 -13.86 -10.51 1.88
N TYR A 107 -14.17 -9.60 2.81
CA TYR A 107 -13.61 -9.61 4.16
C TYR A 107 -14.74 -9.38 5.17
N LEU A 108 -14.54 -9.85 6.40
CA LEU A 108 -15.52 -9.66 7.47
C LEU A 108 -15.25 -8.33 8.20
N HIS A 109 -16.31 -7.52 8.29
CA HIS A 109 -16.32 -6.30 9.08
C HIS A 109 -17.50 -6.36 10.04
N ASN A 110 -17.21 -6.48 11.33
CA ASN A 110 -18.24 -6.67 12.37
C ASN A 110 -19.18 -7.84 12.04
N GLY A 111 -18.63 -8.93 11.52
CA GLY A 111 -19.38 -10.12 11.16
C GLY A 111 -20.12 -10.05 9.84
N VAL A 112 -19.99 -8.95 9.09
CA VAL A 112 -20.64 -8.76 7.79
C VAL A 112 -19.61 -8.87 6.67
N ALA A 113 -19.94 -9.64 5.63
CA ALA A 113 -19.07 -9.78 4.45
C ALA A 113 -19.10 -8.50 3.62
N MET A 114 -17.92 -7.92 3.40
CA MET A 114 -17.72 -6.71 2.60
C MET A 114 -16.83 -7.02 1.41
N PRO A 115 -16.99 -6.32 0.27
CA PRO A 115 -16.14 -6.56 -0.90
C PRO A 115 -14.70 -6.08 -0.66
N LEU A 116 -13.72 -6.85 -1.16
CA LEU A 116 -12.32 -6.41 -1.18
C LEU A 116 -12.16 -5.18 -2.08
N PRO A 117 -11.14 -4.34 -1.86
CA PRO A 117 -10.03 -4.49 -0.93
C PRO A 117 -10.35 -4.01 0.49
N LYS A 118 -9.64 -4.56 1.46
CA LYS A 118 -9.71 -4.09 2.84
C LYS A 118 -8.58 -3.10 3.11
N CYS A 119 -8.92 -1.93 3.64
CA CYS A 119 -7.93 -0.95 4.07
C CYS A 119 -7.35 -1.33 5.43
N LEU A 120 -6.03 -1.48 5.51
CA LEU A 120 -5.32 -1.82 6.74
C LEU A 120 -4.43 -0.67 7.23
N THR A 121 -4.65 0.54 6.75
CA THR A 121 -3.83 1.71 7.09
C THR A 121 -3.71 1.92 8.61
N GLU A 122 -4.81 1.88 9.32
CA GLU A 122 -4.82 2.08 10.77
C GLU A 122 -4.04 0.99 11.50
N SER A 123 -4.30 -0.27 11.15
CA SER A 123 -3.63 -1.43 11.74
C SER A 123 -2.13 -1.40 11.52
N VAL A 124 -1.71 -1.09 10.30
CA VAL A 124 -0.28 -0.98 9.94
C VAL A 124 0.37 0.16 10.69
N SER A 125 -0.28 1.32 10.77
CA SER A 125 0.23 2.49 11.51
C SER A 125 0.45 2.18 12.99
N MET A 126 -0.43 1.41 13.60
CA MET A 126 -0.28 1.00 15.00
C MET A 126 0.95 0.14 15.24
N HIS A 127 1.32 -0.72 14.29
CA HIS A 127 2.53 -1.53 14.37
C HIS A 127 3.81 -0.73 14.15
N LEU A 128 3.74 0.33 13.34
CA LEU A 128 4.91 1.16 13.00
C LEU A 128 5.12 2.31 13.99
N GLY A 129 4.09 2.64 14.69
CA GLY A 129 4.08 3.82 15.48
C GLY A 129 4.26 3.93 16.85
#